data_f302e1f0ccfc3e2b5468342d9ae2f1ee
#
_entry.id   f302e1f0ccfc3e2b5468342d9ae2f1ee
#
_cell.length_a   1.000
_cell.length_b   1.000
_cell.length_c   1.000
_cell.angle_alpha   90.00
_cell.angle_beta   90.00
_cell.angle_gamma   90.00
#
_symmetry.space_group_name_H-M   'P 1'
#
loop_
_entity.id
_entity.type
_entity.pdbx_description
1 polymer ?
#
loop_
_entity_poly.entity_id
_entity_poly.type
_entity_poly.pdbx_seq_one_letter_code
_entity_poly.pdbx_strand_id
1 'polypeptide(L)'
;MKKLLAICSALAVCAAALANNPVANRDAVVEAGKARFTVLTPEMIRIEYSPAGRFEDKATFTVLNRDLPVPEFKTSSNNGILTITTPKLKLNYRLGTDPITDPASPENLNIVMSLNGEPVEWYPGKTDSLNLRGTYRTLDRNHGDQFRPLLEQGLVSRSGWAVIDDSPRFKRCDGSRSLAFEPRQDGIDWVCERADSTATDLYFLGYGHDYKRALKDYTSIAGKIPLPPDYVFGYWYSKYEDYTADDFRNIVKALKENDINTDVLILDMDWHWNGSKETSGGRGRWTGWSWNTNLIPDPQGLLNDIHDAGLHISLNLHPAQGVHSDEDCFEAIARDMGLNKDSVESIPWQLEKPDFKNAFFSHFIRPMEKMGVDFWWLDWQQHLTSPYIAGLGETFWCNHVFFNDMKQNRPDHRPLIFHRWGGLGSHRYQIGFSGDAAIDFPTLAFETYFTSTASNVCYGYWGHDLGGHNAIKGTDVNDPELLLRWLQFGVFTPIFRTHATKGRYINRMLWTYENFPQLNEAVKLRYAIFPYLYTAAREAYDTGVSICRPLYYEYPESEEAYKYETEYFFGPDILCAPVVERSVDGISKSSIWFPEGQWWSAAHNRLVEGGSVQDMEF
;
A
#
# COMPACT_ATOMS: atom_id res chain seq x y z
N MET A 1 16.77 -47.16 37.69
CA MET A 1 16.03 -46.02 37.16
C MET A 1 16.95 -45.23 36.23
N LYS A 2 16.91 -45.50 34.94
CA LYS A 2 17.75 -44.85 33.92
C LYS A 2 16.97 -43.69 33.35
N LYS A 3 17.53 -42.48 33.50
CA LYS A 3 17.00 -41.23 32.88
C LYS A 3 17.21 -41.32 31.36
N LEU A 4 16.10 -41.35 30.61
CA LEU A 4 16.13 -41.10 29.16
C LEU A 4 16.19 -39.59 28.96
N LEU A 5 17.34 -39.09 28.51
CA LEU A 5 17.47 -37.72 27.98
C LEU A 5 17.01 -37.78 26.52
N ALA A 6 15.85 -37.22 26.22
CA ALA A 6 15.43 -36.96 24.87
C ALA A 6 16.11 -35.64 24.41
N ILE A 7 17.10 -35.76 23.54
CA ILE A 7 17.69 -34.63 22.84
C ILE A 7 16.76 -34.31 21.66
N CYS A 8 15.90 -33.32 21.83
CA CYS A 8 15.23 -32.68 20.71
C CYS A 8 16.25 -31.79 20.00
N SER A 9 16.86 -32.34 18.96
CA SER A 9 17.62 -31.55 17.98
C SER A 9 16.62 -30.68 17.20
N ALA A 10 16.38 -29.49 17.66
CA ALA A 10 15.73 -28.46 16.84
C ALA A 10 16.72 -28.12 15.72
N LEU A 11 16.52 -28.68 14.55
CA LEU A 11 17.07 -28.15 13.31
C LEU A 11 16.42 -26.78 13.10
N ALA A 12 17.04 -25.74 13.64
CA ALA A 12 16.85 -24.39 13.18
C ALA A 12 17.40 -24.33 11.76
N VAL A 13 16.56 -24.58 10.78
CA VAL A 13 16.80 -24.14 9.41
C VAL A 13 16.70 -22.61 9.50
N CYS A 14 17.82 -21.97 9.79
CA CYS A 14 18.02 -20.58 9.42
C CYS A 14 17.90 -20.55 7.89
N ALA A 15 16.70 -20.34 7.37
CA ALA A 15 16.55 -19.75 6.05
C ALA A 15 17.21 -18.37 6.18
N ALA A 16 18.51 -18.30 5.86
CA ALA A 16 19.15 -17.04 5.57
C ALA A 16 18.24 -16.41 4.52
N ALA A 17 17.56 -15.32 4.86
CA ALA A 17 16.90 -14.51 3.87
C ALA A 17 18.02 -14.17 2.88
N LEU A 18 17.98 -14.76 1.69
CA LEU A 18 18.91 -14.45 0.62
C LEU A 18 18.78 -12.95 0.43
N ALA A 19 19.86 -12.22 0.61
CA ALA A 19 19.86 -10.78 0.36
C ALA A 19 19.39 -10.57 -1.09
N ASN A 20 18.54 -9.57 -1.31
CA ASN A 20 18.11 -9.24 -2.66
C ASN A 20 19.33 -9.02 -3.54
N ASN A 21 19.39 -9.72 -4.67
CA ASN A 21 20.44 -9.57 -5.67
C ASN A 21 19.83 -9.04 -6.97
N PRO A 22 20.08 -7.78 -7.34
CA PRO A 22 19.49 -7.21 -8.54
C PRO A 22 20.12 -7.74 -9.84
N VAL A 23 21.26 -8.41 -9.77
CA VAL A 23 21.92 -9.03 -10.92
C VAL A 23 21.33 -10.40 -11.16
N ALA A 24 20.79 -10.63 -12.34
CA ALA A 24 20.22 -11.92 -12.73
C ALA A 24 21.30 -13.01 -12.85
N ASN A 25 20.91 -14.27 -12.60
CA ASN A 25 21.75 -15.42 -12.92
C ASN A 25 22.09 -15.40 -14.42
N ARG A 26 23.38 -15.53 -14.74
CA ARG A 26 23.86 -15.44 -16.11
C ARG A 26 23.26 -16.49 -17.04
N ASP A 27 22.94 -17.66 -16.52
CA ASP A 27 22.34 -18.74 -17.29
C ASP A 27 20.88 -18.48 -17.67
N ALA A 28 20.23 -17.51 -17.03
CA ALA A 28 18.89 -17.03 -17.36
C ALA A 28 18.90 -15.90 -18.41
N VAL A 29 20.08 -15.39 -18.81
CA VAL A 29 20.22 -14.18 -19.64
C VAL A 29 20.54 -14.57 -21.09
N VAL A 30 19.81 -13.98 -22.03
CA VAL A 30 20.02 -14.10 -23.49
C VAL A 30 20.27 -12.73 -24.07
N GLU A 31 21.49 -12.47 -24.52
CA GLU A 31 21.88 -11.21 -25.16
C GLU A 31 21.78 -11.30 -26.69
N ALA A 32 21.25 -10.26 -27.31
CA ALA A 32 21.07 -10.12 -28.75
C ALA A 32 21.40 -8.68 -29.22
N GLY A 33 22.69 -8.33 -29.15
CA GLY A 33 23.17 -7.00 -29.48
C GLY A 33 22.72 -5.93 -28.49
N LYS A 34 21.80 -5.05 -28.91
CA LYS A 34 21.23 -4.00 -28.06
C LYS A 34 20.01 -4.47 -27.25
N ALA A 35 19.57 -5.70 -27.46
CA ALA A 35 18.50 -6.32 -26.68
C ALA A 35 19.08 -7.34 -25.69
N ARG A 36 18.45 -7.43 -24.52
CA ARG A 36 18.70 -8.44 -23.49
C ARG A 36 17.38 -8.99 -22.97
N PHE A 37 17.31 -10.32 -22.87
CA PHE A 37 16.16 -11.02 -22.32
C PHE A 37 16.60 -11.81 -21.10
N THR A 38 15.84 -11.71 -20.00
CA THR A 38 16.10 -12.50 -18.81
C THR A 38 14.88 -13.36 -18.49
N VAL A 39 15.03 -14.68 -18.52
CA VAL A 39 13.96 -15.61 -18.20
C VAL A 39 13.93 -15.79 -16.68
N LEU A 40 13.01 -15.11 -15.99
CA LEU A 40 12.92 -15.08 -14.53
C LEU A 40 12.13 -16.27 -13.98
N THR A 41 11.01 -16.61 -14.64
CA THR A 41 10.21 -17.81 -14.38
C THR A 41 9.71 -18.38 -15.72
N PRO A 42 9.11 -19.58 -15.77
CA PRO A 42 8.49 -20.04 -17.01
C PRO A 42 7.43 -19.08 -17.59
N GLU A 43 6.81 -18.26 -16.76
CA GLU A 43 5.75 -17.30 -17.08
C GLU A 43 6.21 -15.84 -17.10
N MET A 44 7.46 -15.53 -16.70
CA MET A 44 7.95 -14.14 -16.60
C MET A 44 9.27 -13.95 -17.34
N ILE A 45 9.29 -12.98 -18.26
CA ILE A 45 10.49 -12.59 -19.02
C ILE A 45 10.70 -11.09 -18.90
N ARG A 46 11.91 -10.66 -18.49
CA ARG A 46 12.36 -9.29 -18.61
C ARG A 46 12.85 -9.04 -20.03
N ILE A 47 12.48 -7.90 -20.59
CA ILE A 47 12.80 -7.48 -21.96
C ILE A 47 13.47 -6.12 -21.88
N GLU A 48 14.74 -6.04 -22.24
CA GLU A 48 15.50 -4.81 -22.25
C GLU A 48 15.96 -4.48 -23.66
N TYR A 49 15.92 -3.19 -24.01
CA TYR A 49 16.58 -2.67 -25.19
C TYR A 49 17.29 -1.36 -24.82
N SER A 50 18.60 -1.32 -25.05
CA SER A 50 19.42 -0.14 -24.77
C SER A 50 20.07 0.36 -26.05
N PRO A 51 19.70 1.53 -26.57
CA PRO A 51 20.39 2.14 -27.72
C PRO A 51 21.90 2.32 -27.51
N ALA A 52 22.31 2.55 -26.24
CA ALA A 52 23.70 2.69 -25.83
C ALA A 52 24.41 1.37 -25.52
N GLY A 53 23.70 0.23 -25.55
CA GLY A 53 24.25 -1.08 -25.18
C GLY A 53 24.58 -1.22 -23.69
N ARG A 54 23.95 -0.42 -22.83
CA ARG A 54 24.14 -0.46 -21.36
C ARG A 54 22.85 -0.91 -20.71
N PHE A 55 22.85 -2.09 -20.13
CA PHE A 55 21.71 -2.68 -19.44
C PHE A 55 21.72 -2.34 -17.95
N GLU A 56 20.53 -2.40 -17.32
CA GLU A 56 20.39 -2.06 -15.90
C GLU A 56 20.51 -3.30 -15.03
N ASP A 57 21.59 -3.35 -14.26
CA ASP A 57 21.85 -4.43 -13.30
C ASP A 57 21.67 -3.99 -11.82
N LYS A 58 21.38 -2.72 -11.58
CA LYS A 58 21.03 -2.24 -10.24
C LYS A 58 19.58 -2.59 -9.90
N ALA A 59 19.26 -2.60 -8.62
CA ALA A 59 17.88 -2.58 -8.16
C ALA A 59 17.18 -1.30 -8.64
N THR A 60 15.87 -1.40 -8.90
CA THR A 60 15.03 -0.27 -9.28
C THR A 60 13.94 -0.05 -8.24
N PHE A 61 13.22 1.06 -8.34
CA PHE A 61 12.08 1.31 -7.47
C PHE A 61 11.02 0.20 -7.56
N THR A 62 10.93 -0.46 -8.71
CA THR A 62 9.98 -1.54 -8.95
C THR A 62 10.55 -2.93 -8.60
N VAL A 63 11.81 -3.21 -8.95
CA VAL A 63 12.41 -4.55 -8.86
C VAL A 63 13.72 -4.54 -8.09
N LEU A 64 13.79 -5.35 -7.02
CA LEU A 64 14.95 -5.44 -6.12
C LEU A 64 15.82 -6.68 -6.36
N ASN A 65 15.23 -7.76 -6.90
CA ASN A 65 15.88 -9.06 -7.00
C ASN A 65 15.63 -9.67 -8.38
N ARG A 66 16.70 -10.11 -9.03
CA ARG A 66 16.62 -10.83 -10.31
C ARG A 66 17.37 -12.17 -10.26
N ASP A 67 18.00 -12.47 -9.13
CA ASP A 67 18.71 -13.74 -8.91
C ASP A 67 17.71 -14.80 -8.43
N LEU A 68 17.01 -15.38 -9.39
CA LEU A 68 16.06 -16.46 -9.17
C LEU A 68 16.65 -17.80 -9.68
N PRO A 69 16.11 -18.95 -9.24
CA PRO A 69 16.43 -20.24 -9.84
C PRO A 69 16.15 -20.22 -11.34
N VAL A 70 17.15 -20.60 -12.14
CA VAL A 70 17.04 -20.59 -13.61
C VAL A 70 15.98 -21.59 -14.06
N PRO A 71 14.90 -21.14 -14.74
CA PRO A 71 13.88 -22.06 -15.25
C PRO A 71 14.37 -22.81 -16.50
N GLU A 72 13.72 -23.91 -16.84
CA GLU A 72 13.97 -24.58 -18.10
C GLU A 72 13.53 -23.71 -19.28
N PHE A 73 14.40 -23.45 -20.23
CA PHE A 73 14.08 -22.79 -21.49
C PHE A 73 15.07 -23.19 -22.61
N LYS A 74 14.68 -22.91 -23.85
CA LYS A 74 15.50 -23.17 -25.05
C LYS A 74 15.57 -21.92 -25.89
N THR A 75 16.70 -21.76 -26.55
CA THR A 75 16.92 -20.66 -27.53
C THR A 75 17.22 -21.21 -28.90
N SER A 76 16.76 -20.54 -29.94
CA SER A 76 17.14 -20.81 -31.32
C SER A 76 17.18 -19.51 -32.11
N SER A 77 18.00 -19.47 -33.16
CA SER A 77 18.05 -18.30 -34.08
C SER A 77 17.93 -18.79 -35.50
N ASN A 78 16.90 -18.31 -36.21
CA ASN A 78 16.62 -18.70 -37.59
C ASN A 78 16.13 -17.49 -38.40
N ASN A 79 16.65 -17.28 -39.59
CA ASN A 79 16.24 -16.20 -40.50
C ASN A 79 16.17 -14.82 -39.84
N GLY A 80 17.12 -14.49 -38.96
CA GLY A 80 17.14 -13.23 -38.23
C GLY A 80 16.14 -13.09 -37.10
N ILE A 81 15.48 -14.17 -36.68
CA ILE A 81 14.57 -14.22 -35.53
C ILE A 81 15.23 -15.02 -34.42
N LEU A 82 15.43 -14.42 -33.27
CA LEU A 82 15.72 -15.08 -32.01
C LEU A 82 14.41 -15.60 -31.40
N THR A 83 14.36 -16.87 -31.06
CA THR A 83 13.23 -17.49 -30.35
C THR A 83 13.68 -17.97 -28.99
N ILE A 84 12.97 -17.60 -27.92
CA ILE A 84 13.12 -18.12 -26.56
C ILE A 84 11.84 -18.88 -26.21
N THR A 85 11.97 -20.14 -25.83
CA THR A 85 10.82 -20.99 -25.51
C THR A 85 10.96 -21.54 -24.10
N THR A 86 10.01 -21.23 -23.23
CA THR A 86 9.80 -21.84 -21.91
C THR A 86 8.67 -22.85 -21.99
N PRO A 87 8.37 -23.62 -20.95
CA PRO A 87 7.17 -24.46 -20.91
C PRO A 87 5.84 -23.68 -21.05
N LYS A 88 5.85 -22.37 -20.83
CA LYS A 88 4.64 -21.51 -20.81
C LYS A 88 4.59 -20.44 -21.89
N LEU A 89 5.75 -19.97 -22.33
CA LEU A 89 5.86 -18.81 -23.24
C LEU A 89 6.73 -19.13 -24.44
N LYS A 90 6.42 -18.51 -25.56
CA LYS A 90 7.28 -18.45 -26.73
C LYS A 90 7.47 -16.99 -27.14
N LEU A 91 8.68 -16.46 -26.91
CA LEU A 91 9.07 -15.12 -27.34
C LEU A 91 9.81 -15.23 -28.68
N ASN A 92 9.44 -14.37 -29.65
CA ASN A 92 10.14 -14.20 -30.92
C ASN A 92 10.59 -12.75 -31.03
N TYR A 93 11.86 -12.53 -31.34
CA TYR A 93 12.46 -11.20 -31.50
C TYR A 93 13.24 -11.12 -32.81
N ARG A 94 12.95 -10.10 -33.63
CA ARG A 94 13.70 -9.79 -34.85
C ARG A 94 15.03 -9.12 -34.47
N LEU A 95 16.13 -9.78 -34.76
CA LEU A 95 17.48 -9.30 -34.42
C LEU A 95 17.76 -7.92 -35.03
N GLY A 96 18.28 -7.03 -34.19
CA GLY A 96 18.69 -5.68 -34.59
C GLY A 96 17.60 -4.63 -34.60
N THR A 97 16.33 -4.97 -34.30
CA THR A 97 15.23 -3.99 -34.18
C THR A 97 15.15 -3.40 -32.79
N ASP A 98 14.61 -2.18 -32.68
CA ASP A 98 14.09 -1.66 -31.42
C ASP A 98 12.64 -2.15 -31.24
N PRO A 99 12.34 -3.02 -30.26
CA PRO A 99 11.03 -3.63 -30.15
C PRO A 99 9.89 -2.65 -29.84
N ILE A 100 10.19 -1.44 -29.40
CA ILE A 100 9.19 -0.47 -28.92
C ILE A 100 8.97 0.68 -29.93
N THR A 101 10.03 1.20 -30.54
CA THR A 101 9.96 2.42 -31.35
C THR A 101 10.04 2.18 -32.85
N ASP A 102 10.43 0.99 -33.31
CA ASP A 102 10.67 0.64 -34.73
C ASP A 102 9.56 -0.28 -35.27
N PRO A 103 8.50 0.25 -35.87
CA PRO A 103 7.27 0.52 -35.13
C PRO A 103 6.86 -0.68 -34.27
N ALA A 104 6.20 -0.45 -33.15
CA ALA A 104 5.66 -1.51 -32.31
C ALA A 104 4.81 -2.47 -33.14
N SER A 105 5.31 -3.70 -33.36
CA SER A 105 4.74 -4.67 -34.28
C SER A 105 5.03 -6.08 -33.80
N PRO A 106 4.06 -7.02 -33.92
CA PRO A 106 4.29 -8.42 -33.62
C PRO A 106 5.42 -9.06 -34.46
N GLU A 107 5.79 -8.44 -35.60
CA GLU A 107 6.90 -8.91 -36.42
C GLU A 107 8.28 -8.61 -35.79
N ASN A 108 8.39 -7.54 -34.99
CA ASN A 108 9.62 -7.16 -34.33
C ASN A 108 9.83 -7.88 -33.02
N LEU A 109 8.78 -7.95 -32.19
CA LEU A 109 8.74 -8.68 -30.94
C LEU A 109 7.33 -9.15 -30.66
N ASN A 110 7.15 -10.44 -30.42
CA ASN A 110 5.93 -10.97 -29.86
C ASN A 110 6.19 -12.05 -28.81
N ILE A 111 5.22 -12.25 -27.95
CA ILE A 111 5.15 -13.38 -27.01
C ILE A 111 3.82 -14.08 -27.22
N VAL A 112 3.88 -15.40 -27.39
CA VAL A 112 2.70 -16.27 -27.49
C VAL A 112 2.65 -17.16 -26.25
N MET A 113 1.45 -17.24 -25.67
CA MET A 113 1.12 -18.11 -24.54
C MET A 113 -0.20 -18.84 -24.79
N SER A 114 -0.52 -19.81 -23.97
CA SER A 114 -1.84 -20.46 -23.98
C SER A 114 -2.69 -19.95 -22.83
N LEU A 115 -3.95 -19.57 -23.13
CA LEU A 115 -4.98 -19.27 -22.15
C LEU A 115 -6.17 -20.20 -22.42
N ASN A 116 -6.47 -21.09 -21.48
CA ASN A 116 -7.55 -22.09 -21.59
C ASN A 116 -7.49 -22.93 -22.87
N GLY A 117 -6.26 -23.23 -23.32
CA GLY A 117 -6.01 -24.01 -24.55
C GLY A 117 -5.92 -23.20 -25.84
N GLU A 118 -6.34 -21.93 -25.83
CA GLU A 118 -6.27 -21.06 -26.98
C GLU A 118 -4.96 -20.22 -26.98
N PRO A 119 -4.37 -19.94 -28.16
CA PRO A 119 -3.18 -19.09 -28.26
C PRO A 119 -3.53 -17.62 -28.05
N VAL A 120 -2.81 -16.97 -27.14
CA VAL A 120 -2.87 -15.52 -26.92
C VAL A 120 -1.51 -14.92 -27.29
N GLU A 121 -1.53 -13.91 -28.13
CA GLU A 121 -0.36 -13.18 -28.55
C GLU A 121 -0.30 -11.80 -27.88
N TRP A 122 0.87 -11.45 -27.36
CA TRP A 122 1.20 -10.10 -26.93
C TRP A 122 2.36 -9.53 -27.78
N TYR A 123 2.34 -8.23 -27.99
CA TYR A 123 3.43 -7.46 -28.56
C TYR A 123 3.46 -6.05 -27.95
N PRO A 124 4.60 -5.33 -27.95
CA PRO A 124 4.70 -3.97 -27.45
C PRO A 124 3.67 -3.04 -28.10
N GLY A 125 2.98 -2.24 -27.28
CA GLY A 125 1.91 -1.35 -27.74
C GLY A 125 0.51 -1.98 -27.80
N LYS A 126 0.38 -3.29 -27.61
CA LYS A 126 -0.94 -3.92 -27.49
C LYS A 126 -1.64 -3.46 -26.21
N THR A 127 -2.86 -2.93 -26.35
CA THR A 127 -3.67 -2.46 -25.22
C THR A 127 -4.32 -3.65 -24.50
N ASP A 128 -4.26 -3.64 -23.18
CA ASP A 128 -4.97 -4.56 -22.31
C ASP A 128 -6.26 -3.91 -21.78
N SER A 129 -7.37 -4.15 -22.46
CA SER A 129 -8.69 -3.64 -22.04
C SER A 129 -9.34 -4.46 -20.93
N LEU A 130 -8.81 -5.64 -20.62
CA LEU A 130 -9.33 -6.58 -19.62
C LEU A 130 -8.47 -6.63 -18.35
N ASN A 131 -7.53 -5.68 -18.19
CA ASN A 131 -6.72 -5.57 -17.00
C ASN A 131 -7.59 -5.31 -15.76
N LEU A 132 -7.33 -6.06 -14.70
CA LEU A 132 -8.14 -6.04 -13.48
C LEU A 132 -7.82 -4.87 -12.55
N ARG A 133 -7.01 -3.93 -13.03
CA ARG A 133 -6.61 -2.72 -12.34
C ARG A 133 -5.85 -3.00 -11.03
N GLY A 134 -5.34 -1.95 -10.45
CA GLY A 134 -4.63 -1.96 -9.16
C GLY A 134 -5.21 -0.92 -8.23
N THR A 135 -4.44 0.11 -7.92
CA THR A 135 -4.83 1.13 -6.97
C THR A 135 -4.50 2.54 -7.48
N TYR A 136 -4.76 3.55 -6.67
CA TYR A 136 -4.49 4.94 -6.96
C TYR A 136 -3.94 5.65 -5.72
N ARG A 137 -3.22 6.77 -5.93
CA ARG A 137 -2.50 7.47 -4.86
C ARG A 137 -3.41 7.94 -3.74
N THR A 138 -4.58 8.50 -4.08
CA THR A 138 -5.49 9.09 -3.11
C THR A 138 -6.92 9.15 -3.65
N LEU A 139 -7.88 8.99 -2.76
CA LEU A 139 -9.31 9.17 -3.02
C LEU A 139 -9.82 10.53 -2.51
N ASP A 140 -8.91 11.51 -2.31
CA ASP A 140 -9.30 12.83 -1.83
C ASP A 140 -10.39 13.44 -2.70
N ARG A 141 -11.49 13.85 -2.06
CA ARG A 141 -12.69 14.40 -2.71
C ARG A 141 -13.43 13.39 -3.62
N ASN A 142 -13.11 12.11 -3.51
CA ASN A 142 -13.88 11.09 -4.21
C ASN A 142 -15.32 11.04 -3.67
N HIS A 143 -16.28 10.94 -4.59
CA HIS A 143 -17.68 10.70 -4.33
C HIS A 143 -18.14 9.56 -5.23
N GLY A 144 -18.59 8.46 -4.64
CA GLY A 144 -18.89 7.25 -5.39
C GLY A 144 -17.63 6.70 -6.10
N ASP A 145 -17.78 6.30 -7.35
CA ASP A 145 -16.75 5.61 -8.13
C ASP A 145 -15.99 6.50 -9.13
N GLN A 146 -15.98 7.82 -8.90
CA GLN A 146 -15.37 8.80 -9.81
C GLN A 146 -13.91 8.50 -10.13
N PHE A 147 -13.17 7.87 -9.20
CA PHE A 147 -11.76 7.54 -9.37
C PHE A 147 -11.50 6.17 -10.01
N ARG A 148 -12.54 5.39 -10.30
CA ARG A 148 -12.40 4.09 -10.99
C ARG A 148 -11.56 4.17 -12.28
N PRO A 149 -11.78 5.16 -13.19
CA PRO A 149 -10.99 5.25 -14.42
C PRO A 149 -9.51 5.57 -14.19
N LEU A 150 -9.17 6.13 -13.02
CA LEU A 150 -7.81 6.56 -12.65
C LEU A 150 -6.98 5.44 -12.03
N LEU A 151 -7.59 4.30 -11.67
CA LEU A 151 -6.85 3.17 -11.11
C LEU A 151 -5.77 2.72 -12.09
N GLU A 152 -4.56 2.56 -11.57
CA GLU A 152 -3.41 2.10 -12.35
C GLU A 152 -3.61 0.66 -12.85
N GLN A 153 -2.80 0.24 -13.83
CA GLN A 153 -2.81 -1.14 -14.30
C GLN A 153 -2.36 -2.08 -13.17
N GLY A 154 -3.09 -3.19 -13.02
CA GLY A 154 -2.72 -4.28 -12.12
C GLY A 154 -1.75 -5.28 -12.76
N LEU A 155 -1.22 -6.17 -11.95
CA LEU A 155 -0.31 -7.24 -12.36
C LEU A 155 -1.04 -8.46 -12.91
N VAL A 156 -2.37 -8.42 -12.96
CA VAL A 156 -3.24 -9.51 -13.39
C VAL A 156 -4.33 -9.00 -14.33
N SER A 157 -4.74 -9.86 -15.26
CA SER A 157 -5.70 -9.50 -16.30
C SER A 157 -6.47 -10.73 -16.79
N ARG A 158 -7.73 -10.54 -17.16
CA ARG A 158 -8.52 -11.56 -17.89
C ARG A 158 -7.94 -11.86 -19.28
N SER A 159 -7.08 -11.00 -19.83
CA SER A 159 -6.31 -11.28 -21.05
C SER A 159 -5.23 -12.35 -20.84
N GLY A 160 -4.97 -12.78 -19.59
CA GLY A 160 -3.98 -13.78 -19.22
C GLY A 160 -2.55 -13.25 -19.17
N TRP A 161 -2.33 -11.96 -19.46
CA TRP A 161 -1.01 -11.33 -19.42
C TRP A 161 -1.08 -9.92 -18.80
N ALA A 162 0.04 -9.50 -18.24
CA ALA A 162 0.27 -8.12 -17.82
C ALA A 162 1.71 -7.71 -18.14
N VAL A 163 1.97 -6.40 -18.17
CA VAL A 163 3.30 -5.85 -18.40
C VAL A 163 3.61 -4.80 -17.36
N ILE A 164 4.78 -4.94 -16.75
CA ILE A 164 5.36 -3.88 -15.91
C ILE A 164 6.32 -3.08 -16.81
N ASP A 165 6.05 -1.80 -16.99
CA ASP A 165 6.99 -0.89 -17.65
C ASP A 165 7.87 -0.23 -16.57
N ASP A 166 9.10 -0.74 -16.45
CA ASP A 166 10.15 -0.24 -15.55
C ASP A 166 11.15 0.67 -16.28
N SER A 167 10.81 1.08 -17.50
CA SER A 167 11.67 1.92 -18.31
C SER A 167 11.90 3.30 -17.68
N PRO A 168 13.13 3.85 -17.73
CA PRO A 168 13.44 5.16 -17.14
C PRO A 168 12.67 6.32 -17.79
N ARG A 169 12.16 6.15 -19.01
CA ARG A 169 11.33 7.13 -19.73
C ARG A 169 9.83 7.01 -19.43
N PHE A 170 9.38 5.88 -18.90
CA PHE A 170 7.97 5.69 -18.57
C PHE A 170 7.58 6.59 -17.40
N LYS A 171 6.57 7.43 -17.61
CA LYS A 171 6.00 8.30 -16.59
C LYS A 171 4.71 7.69 -16.05
N ARG A 172 4.65 7.54 -14.74
CA ARG A 172 3.42 7.19 -14.00
C ARG A 172 2.44 8.37 -14.03
N CYS A 173 1.21 8.16 -13.59
CA CYS A 173 0.18 9.21 -13.58
C CYS A 173 0.52 10.42 -12.71
N ASP A 174 1.34 10.27 -11.69
CA ASP A 174 1.86 11.37 -10.85
C ASP A 174 3.10 12.07 -11.45
N GLY A 175 3.55 11.65 -12.64
CA GLY A 175 4.74 12.17 -13.31
C GLY A 175 6.06 11.53 -12.85
N SER A 176 6.02 10.65 -11.85
CA SER A 176 7.20 9.93 -11.37
C SER A 176 7.68 8.87 -12.37
N ARG A 177 8.91 8.40 -12.17
CA ARG A 177 9.56 7.37 -12.98
C ARG A 177 10.16 6.29 -12.07
N SER A 178 10.43 5.12 -12.62
CA SER A 178 11.22 4.11 -11.93
C SER A 178 12.71 4.44 -12.06
N LEU A 179 13.30 4.94 -10.97
CA LEU A 179 14.73 5.20 -10.84
C LEU A 179 15.44 3.96 -10.29
N ALA A 180 16.77 4.01 -10.26
CA ALA A 180 17.58 2.95 -9.69
C ALA A 180 17.96 3.24 -8.23
N PHE A 181 18.39 2.20 -7.55
CA PHE A 181 18.98 2.27 -6.21
C PHE A 181 20.48 2.00 -6.26
N GLU A 182 21.23 2.70 -5.41
CA GLU A 182 22.60 2.36 -5.07
C GLU A 182 22.72 2.12 -3.57
N PRO A 183 23.41 1.05 -3.16
CA PRO A 183 23.67 0.77 -1.74
C PRO A 183 24.50 1.86 -1.10
N ARG A 184 24.18 2.21 0.16
CA ARG A 184 24.96 3.14 0.97
C ARG A 184 25.47 2.51 2.26
N GLN A 185 26.48 3.14 2.85
CA GLN A 185 27.06 2.68 4.11
C GLN A 185 26.10 2.80 5.30
N ASP A 186 25.14 3.74 5.23
CA ASP A 186 24.09 3.89 6.24
C ASP A 186 22.98 2.85 6.11
N GLY A 187 23.10 1.93 5.13
CA GLY A 187 22.20 0.78 4.93
C GLY A 187 20.84 1.13 4.32
N ILE A 188 20.57 2.40 3.99
CA ILE A 188 19.40 2.80 3.19
C ILE A 188 19.85 2.97 1.74
N ASP A 189 19.32 2.15 0.85
CA ASP A 189 19.59 2.29 -0.57
C ASP A 189 19.13 3.65 -1.06
N TRP A 190 19.99 4.35 -1.83
CA TRP A 190 19.73 5.71 -2.25
C TRP A 190 19.37 5.78 -3.74
N VAL A 191 18.59 6.80 -4.08
CA VAL A 191 18.21 7.03 -5.47
C VAL A 191 19.43 7.36 -6.32
N CYS A 192 19.52 6.74 -7.50
CA CYS A 192 20.51 7.08 -8.53
C CYS A 192 19.88 6.96 -9.93
N GLU A 193 20.60 7.50 -10.91
CA GLU A 193 20.18 7.39 -12.30
C GLU A 193 20.31 5.97 -12.84
N ARG A 194 19.49 5.66 -13.85
CA ARG A 194 19.53 4.41 -14.61
C ARG A 194 20.77 4.37 -15.52
N ALA A 195 21.26 3.17 -15.80
CA ALA A 195 22.43 2.94 -16.66
C ALA A 195 22.29 3.57 -18.07
N ASP A 196 21.09 3.56 -18.64
CA ASP A 196 20.73 4.24 -19.88
C ASP A 196 19.34 4.85 -19.73
N SER A 197 19.26 6.19 -19.70
CA SER A 197 17.99 6.93 -19.55
C SER A 197 17.04 6.78 -20.74
N THR A 198 17.51 6.24 -21.86
CA THR A 198 16.74 6.01 -23.09
C THR A 198 16.30 4.56 -23.26
N ALA A 199 16.73 3.67 -22.37
CA ALA A 199 16.43 2.25 -22.45
C ALA A 199 14.94 1.94 -22.31
N THR A 200 14.56 0.80 -22.87
CA THR A 200 13.32 0.08 -22.56
C THR A 200 13.65 -1.00 -21.55
N ASP A 201 12.77 -1.19 -20.56
CA ASP A 201 12.89 -2.21 -19.52
C ASP A 201 11.48 -2.68 -19.12
N LEU A 202 11.05 -3.79 -19.69
CA LEU A 202 9.72 -4.34 -19.50
C LEU A 202 9.80 -5.70 -18.80
N TYR A 203 8.82 -6.01 -17.97
CA TYR A 203 8.60 -7.36 -17.46
C TYR A 203 7.26 -7.85 -17.98
N PHE A 204 7.31 -8.88 -18.82
CA PHE A 204 6.11 -9.57 -19.30
C PHE A 204 5.73 -10.67 -18.33
N LEU A 205 4.48 -10.70 -17.90
CA LEU A 205 3.86 -11.67 -17.00
C LEU A 205 2.77 -12.42 -17.76
N GLY A 206 2.99 -13.69 -18.07
CA GLY A 206 2.07 -14.54 -18.84
C GLY A 206 1.54 -15.69 -18.00
N TYR A 207 0.82 -15.39 -16.93
CA TYR A 207 0.34 -16.36 -15.94
C TYR A 207 -1.03 -16.95 -16.25
N GLY A 208 -1.68 -16.52 -17.36
CA GLY A 208 -3.07 -16.89 -17.61
C GLY A 208 -3.95 -16.35 -16.48
N HIS A 209 -4.80 -17.22 -15.96
CA HIS A 209 -5.66 -16.90 -14.81
C HIS A 209 -5.09 -17.41 -13.47
N ASP A 210 -3.82 -17.82 -13.40
CA ASP A 210 -3.15 -18.11 -12.13
C ASP A 210 -2.68 -16.81 -11.45
N TYR A 211 -3.66 -16.00 -11.04
CA TYR A 211 -3.43 -14.67 -10.47
C TYR A 211 -2.58 -14.72 -9.19
N LYS A 212 -2.83 -15.71 -8.32
CA LYS A 212 -2.07 -15.85 -7.07
C LYS A 212 -0.59 -16.16 -7.35
N ARG A 213 -0.30 -16.96 -8.38
CA ARG A 213 1.07 -17.24 -8.79
C ARG A 213 1.76 -16.01 -9.35
N ALA A 214 1.07 -15.19 -10.15
CA ALA A 214 1.60 -13.92 -10.66
C ALA A 214 2.05 -12.99 -9.53
N LEU A 215 1.22 -12.82 -8.49
CA LEU A 215 1.55 -11.98 -7.33
C LEU A 215 2.71 -12.54 -6.50
N LYS A 216 2.75 -13.86 -6.30
CA LYS A 216 3.85 -14.52 -5.60
C LYS A 216 5.18 -14.33 -6.32
N ASP A 217 5.21 -14.53 -7.62
CA ASP A 217 6.43 -14.40 -8.41
C ASP A 217 6.84 -12.92 -8.54
N TYR A 218 5.86 -12.00 -8.61
CA TYR A 218 6.16 -10.57 -8.51
C TYR A 218 6.82 -10.20 -7.18
N THR A 219 6.31 -10.66 -6.05
CA THR A 219 6.94 -10.37 -4.75
C THR A 219 8.33 -11.00 -4.60
N SER A 220 8.65 -12.04 -5.38
CA SER A 220 9.99 -12.64 -5.43
C SER A 220 11.02 -11.72 -6.10
N ILE A 221 10.59 -10.87 -7.04
CA ILE A 221 11.46 -9.88 -7.69
C ILE A 221 11.33 -8.48 -7.08
N ALA A 222 10.16 -8.09 -6.62
CA ALA A 222 9.88 -6.74 -6.13
C ALA A 222 10.07 -6.58 -4.61
N GLY A 223 10.29 -7.67 -3.89
CA GLY A 223 10.34 -7.71 -2.43
C GLY A 223 9.00 -8.09 -1.81
N LYS A 224 9.05 -8.60 -0.60
CA LYS A 224 7.87 -9.09 0.12
C LYS A 224 7.01 -7.96 0.68
N ILE A 225 5.73 -8.27 0.92
CA ILE A 225 4.82 -7.45 1.72
C ILE A 225 5.26 -7.61 3.18
N PRO A 226 5.72 -6.58 3.90
CA PRO A 226 6.15 -6.72 5.29
C PRO A 226 4.99 -7.09 6.20
N LEU A 227 5.24 -7.97 7.17
CA LEU A 227 4.29 -8.24 8.25
C LEU A 227 4.41 -7.11 9.28
N PRO A 228 3.38 -6.27 9.48
CA PRO A 228 3.44 -5.17 10.41
C PRO A 228 3.38 -5.63 11.88
N PRO A 229 3.58 -4.73 12.86
CA PRO A 229 3.27 -5.00 14.25
C PRO A 229 1.81 -5.44 14.43
N ASP A 230 1.53 -6.24 15.43
CA ASP A 230 0.20 -6.84 15.65
C ASP A 230 -0.87 -5.81 16.05
N TYR A 231 -0.51 -4.81 16.85
CA TYR A 231 -1.43 -3.77 17.30
C TYR A 231 -2.10 -2.98 16.16
N VAL A 232 -1.53 -2.97 14.96
CA VAL A 232 -2.14 -2.28 13.80
C VAL A 232 -3.46 -2.91 13.36
N PHE A 233 -3.69 -4.16 13.73
CA PHE A 233 -4.91 -4.88 13.38
C PHE A 233 -6.08 -4.64 14.35
N GLY A 234 -5.86 -3.94 15.45
CA GLY A 234 -6.92 -3.51 16.36
C GLY A 234 -7.66 -2.27 15.86
N TYR A 235 -8.42 -1.63 16.75
CA TYR A 235 -9.14 -0.40 16.44
C TYR A 235 -8.23 0.82 16.62
N TRP A 236 -8.28 1.75 15.67
CA TRP A 236 -7.61 3.05 15.73
C TRP A 236 -8.62 4.16 15.87
N TYR A 237 -8.50 4.96 16.90
CA TYR A 237 -9.22 6.22 16.99
C TYR A 237 -8.41 7.34 16.36
N SER A 238 -9.01 8.03 15.41
CA SER A 238 -8.42 9.17 14.70
C SER A 238 -9.53 10.17 14.37
N LYS A 239 -9.21 11.44 14.46
CA LYS A 239 -10.09 12.54 14.04
C LYS A 239 -9.24 13.81 13.86
N TYR A 240 -9.37 14.45 12.69
CA TYR A 240 -8.81 15.79 12.52
C TYR A 240 -9.64 16.80 13.34
N GLU A 241 -9.07 17.29 14.43
CA GLU A 241 -9.68 18.26 15.33
C GLU A 241 -8.61 18.93 16.20
N ASP A 242 -8.82 20.18 16.63
CA ASP A 242 -7.97 20.89 17.56
C ASP A 242 -8.17 20.43 19.01
N TYR A 243 -7.94 19.12 19.24
CA TYR A 243 -8.03 18.54 20.56
C TYR A 243 -6.93 19.04 21.49
N THR A 244 -7.35 19.40 22.72
CA THR A 244 -6.44 19.65 23.83
C THR A 244 -5.91 18.35 24.41
N ALA A 245 -4.85 18.42 25.23
CA ALA A 245 -4.38 17.27 25.99
C ALA A 245 -5.48 16.66 26.85
N ASP A 246 -6.36 17.47 27.42
CA ASP A 246 -7.48 16.98 28.23
C ASP A 246 -8.59 16.35 27.38
N ASP A 247 -8.83 16.82 26.15
CA ASP A 247 -9.73 16.15 25.21
C ASP A 247 -9.21 14.74 24.88
N PHE A 248 -7.91 14.57 24.61
CA PHE A 248 -7.32 13.24 24.38
C PHE A 248 -7.44 12.32 25.59
N ARG A 249 -7.16 12.82 26.80
CA ARG A 249 -7.35 12.05 28.05
C ARG A 249 -8.81 11.64 28.25
N ASN A 250 -9.74 12.54 27.95
CA ASN A 250 -11.18 12.25 28.07
C ASN A 250 -11.63 11.22 27.02
N ILE A 251 -11.08 11.25 25.79
CA ILE A 251 -11.33 10.24 24.77
C ILE A 251 -10.82 8.88 25.23
N VAL A 252 -9.57 8.77 25.70
CA VAL A 252 -9.00 7.52 26.24
C VAL A 252 -9.82 6.98 27.40
N LYS A 253 -10.24 7.85 28.33
CA LYS A 253 -11.11 7.48 29.44
C LYS A 253 -12.46 6.95 28.94
N ALA A 254 -13.09 7.65 27.99
CA ALA A 254 -14.41 7.26 27.47
C ALA A 254 -14.34 5.93 26.69
N LEU A 255 -13.28 5.68 25.91
CA LEU A 255 -13.05 4.39 25.25
C LEU A 255 -13.04 3.25 26.28
N LYS A 256 -12.30 3.43 27.38
CA LYS A 256 -12.23 2.45 28.47
C LYS A 256 -13.55 2.28 29.22
N GLU A 257 -14.24 3.36 29.58
CA GLU A 257 -15.50 3.35 30.32
C GLU A 257 -16.64 2.71 29.51
N ASN A 258 -16.58 2.76 28.18
CA ASN A 258 -17.56 2.17 27.28
C ASN A 258 -17.16 0.78 26.76
N ASP A 259 -16.10 0.18 27.30
CA ASP A 259 -15.62 -1.16 26.90
C ASP A 259 -15.33 -1.24 25.36
N ILE A 260 -14.69 -0.18 24.82
CA ILE A 260 -14.26 -0.11 23.43
C ILE A 260 -12.77 -0.45 23.39
N ASN A 261 -12.46 -1.66 22.94
CA ASN A 261 -11.07 -2.06 22.70
C ASN A 261 -10.43 -1.15 21.66
N THR A 262 -9.24 -0.64 21.95
CA THR A 262 -8.51 0.30 21.10
C THR A 262 -7.01 0.06 21.24
N ASP A 263 -6.28 0.07 20.15
CA ASP A 263 -4.82 -0.14 20.16
C ASP A 263 -4.05 1.10 19.73
N VAL A 264 -4.64 1.98 18.91
CA VAL A 264 -3.94 3.15 18.38
C VAL A 264 -4.74 4.42 18.57
N LEU A 265 -4.05 5.47 19.01
CA LEU A 265 -4.55 6.83 19.02
C LEU A 265 -3.72 7.69 18.08
N ILE A 266 -4.36 8.33 17.12
CA ILE A 266 -3.69 9.25 16.20
C ILE A 266 -3.92 10.70 16.67
N LEU A 267 -2.82 11.42 16.80
CA LEU A 267 -2.84 12.88 16.93
C LEU A 267 -2.67 13.45 15.52
N ASP A 268 -3.73 14.04 15.00
CA ASP A 268 -3.72 14.68 13.69
C ASP A 268 -3.03 16.05 13.76
N MET A 269 -2.86 16.71 12.64
CA MET A 269 -1.96 17.84 12.40
C MET A 269 -2.05 19.00 13.40
N ASP A 270 -3.10 19.11 14.21
CA ASP A 270 -3.17 20.13 15.27
C ASP A 270 -2.26 19.85 16.48
N TRP A 271 -1.58 18.67 16.53
CA TRP A 271 -0.54 18.42 17.52
C TRP A 271 0.62 19.41 17.41
N HIS A 272 0.86 19.95 16.18
CA HIS A 272 1.84 20.99 15.92
C HIS A 272 1.17 22.32 15.56
N TRP A 273 1.94 23.39 15.58
CA TRP A 273 1.49 24.69 15.12
C TRP A 273 1.20 24.66 13.61
N ASN A 274 -0.06 24.88 13.22
CA ASN A 274 -0.54 24.91 11.84
C ASN A 274 -1.58 26.01 11.63
N GLY A 275 -2.21 26.05 10.45
CA GLY A 275 -3.37 26.88 10.16
C GLY A 275 -3.08 28.39 10.01
N SER A 276 -4.14 29.19 9.96
CA SER A 276 -3.99 30.64 9.81
C SER A 276 -3.61 31.29 11.14
N LYS A 277 -2.76 32.29 11.07
CA LYS A 277 -2.40 33.13 12.23
C LYS A 277 -3.61 33.80 12.88
N GLU A 278 -4.72 33.95 12.13
CA GLU A 278 -5.92 34.68 12.55
C GLU A 278 -6.87 33.79 13.39
N THR A 279 -6.95 32.50 13.13
CA THR A 279 -7.96 31.63 13.73
C THR A 279 -7.49 30.82 14.94
N SER A 280 -6.19 30.57 15.08
CA SER A 280 -5.67 29.70 16.15
C SER A 280 -4.33 30.13 16.73
N GLY A 281 -3.85 31.35 16.41
CA GLY A 281 -2.46 31.74 16.67
C GLY A 281 -1.47 30.94 15.82
N GLY A 282 -1.96 30.23 14.80
CA GLY A 282 -1.20 29.33 13.94
C GLY A 282 -0.21 30.06 13.04
N ARG A 283 0.66 29.28 12.41
CA ARG A 283 1.78 29.79 11.60
C ARG A 283 1.43 30.00 10.12
N GLY A 284 0.16 29.77 9.74
CA GLY A 284 -0.35 30.00 8.38
C GLY A 284 0.12 28.95 7.36
N ARG A 285 0.47 27.72 7.80
CA ARG A 285 0.96 26.65 6.96
C ARG A 285 0.49 25.28 7.47
N TRP A 286 0.50 24.27 6.59
CA TRP A 286 0.14 22.89 6.93
C TRP A 286 1.29 22.14 7.61
N THR A 287 2.53 22.39 7.19
CA THR A 287 3.73 21.80 7.76
C THR A 287 4.05 22.40 9.12
N GLY A 288 4.41 21.56 10.09
CA GLY A 288 4.90 21.97 11.40
C GLY A 288 5.67 20.86 12.10
N TRP A 289 6.68 21.26 12.90
CA TRP A 289 7.62 20.37 13.57
C TRP A 289 7.78 20.68 15.06
N SER A 290 6.95 21.59 15.57
CA SER A 290 6.98 22.03 16.97
C SER A 290 5.60 21.83 17.59
N TRP A 291 5.57 21.29 18.81
CA TRP A 291 4.32 21.05 19.52
C TRP A 291 3.49 22.34 19.67
N ASN A 292 2.20 22.24 19.44
CA ASN A 292 1.24 23.31 19.76
C ASN A 292 0.98 23.32 21.27
N THR A 293 1.84 24.03 22.00
CA THR A 293 1.77 24.09 23.45
C THR A 293 0.52 24.81 24.01
N ASN A 294 -0.25 25.49 23.17
CA ASN A 294 -1.57 25.99 23.56
C ASN A 294 -2.58 24.86 23.72
N LEU A 295 -2.52 23.84 22.89
CA LEU A 295 -3.38 22.67 22.96
C LEU A 295 -2.78 21.57 23.86
N ILE A 296 -1.46 21.36 23.75
CA ILE A 296 -0.72 20.30 24.44
C ILE A 296 0.46 20.91 25.20
N PRO A 297 0.21 21.49 26.41
CA PRO A 297 1.24 22.18 27.17
C PRO A 297 2.37 21.26 27.69
N ASP A 298 2.08 19.99 27.93
CA ASP A 298 3.02 18.95 28.35
C ASP A 298 2.88 17.74 27.40
N PRO A 299 3.58 17.76 26.26
CA PRO A 299 3.52 16.64 25.31
C PRO A 299 4.02 15.31 25.89
N GLN A 300 5.12 15.33 26.65
CA GLN A 300 5.65 14.10 27.26
C GLN A 300 4.65 13.47 28.23
N GLY A 301 4.01 14.28 29.07
CA GLY A 301 2.98 13.79 30.00
C GLY A 301 1.77 13.21 29.25
N LEU A 302 1.33 13.84 28.17
CA LEU A 302 0.24 13.29 27.36
C LEU A 302 0.60 11.95 26.71
N LEU A 303 1.78 11.83 26.09
CA LEU A 303 2.21 10.58 25.45
C LEU A 303 2.36 9.46 26.48
N ASN A 304 2.88 9.76 27.67
CA ASN A 304 2.95 8.80 28.78
C ASN A 304 1.55 8.32 29.20
N ASP A 305 0.60 9.25 29.40
CA ASP A 305 -0.79 8.90 29.79
C ASP A 305 -1.47 7.98 28.77
N ILE A 306 -1.21 8.19 27.47
CA ILE A 306 -1.75 7.37 26.38
C ILE A 306 -1.11 5.98 26.40
N HIS A 307 0.22 5.89 26.57
CA HIS A 307 0.93 4.60 26.68
C HIS A 307 0.55 3.84 27.95
N ASP A 308 0.37 4.52 29.10
CA ASP A 308 -0.08 3.92 30.35
C ASP A 308 -1.51 3.33 30.22
N ALA A 309 -2.28 3.84 29.27
CA ALA A 309 -3.58 3.26 28.90
C ALA A 309 -3.47 2.05 27.95
N GLY A 310 -2.27 1.70 27.49
CA GLY A 310 -1.99 0.58 26.59
C GLY A 310 -2.15 0.89 25.09
N LEU A 311 -2.19 2.17 24.72
CA LEU A 311 -2.37 2.59 23.32
C LEU A 311 -1.05 2.98 22.67
N HIS A 312 -0.93 2.72 21.37
CA HIS A 312 0.17 3.20 20.51
C HIS A 312 -0.18 4.55 19.87
N ILE A 313 0.85 5.33 19.57
CA ILE A 313 0.69 6.73 19.16
C ILE A 313 1.28 6.96 17.78
N SER A 314 0.50 7.59 16.90
CA SER A 314 0.98 8.12 15.62
C SER A 314 0.73 9.61 15.52
N LEU A 315 1.67 10.32 14.92
CA LEU A 315 1.52 11.72 14.55
C LEU A 315 1.40 11.88 13.03
N ASN A 316 0.46 12.72 12.62
CA ASN A 316 0.29 13.12 11.22
C ASN A 316 1.36 14.12 10.81
N LEU A 317 1.98 13.93 9.63
CA LEU A 317 3.02 14.79 9.07
C LEU A 317 2.64 15.28 7.66
N HIS A 318 2.85 16.59 7.42
CA HIS A 318 2.67 17.26 6.12
C HIS A 318 3.96 17.97 5.73
N PRO A 319 4.95 17.31 5.11
CA PRO A 319 6.32 17.81 5.04
C PRO A 319 6.58 18.86 3.95
N ALA A 320 5.68 19.07 3.00
CA ALA A 320 5.95 19.80 1.75
C ALA A 320 6.59 21.19 1.89
N GLN A 321 6.27 21.92 2.97
CA GLN A 321 6.75 23.30 3.16
C GLN A 321 8.11 23.38 3.85
N GLY A 322 8.76 22.22 4.12
CA GLY A 322 10.09 22.18 4.71
C GLY A 322 10.14 22.60 6.18
N VAL A 323 11.29 23.08 6.64
CA VAL A 323 11.52 23.48 8.04
C VAL A 323 11.73 24.98 8.11
N HIS A 324 10.81 25.66 8.79
CA HIS A 324 10.83 27.12 8.93
C HIS A 324 11.62 27.57 10.17
N SER A 325 12.11 28.83 10.17
CA SER A 325 12.96 29.39 11.22
C SER A 325 12.27 29.51 12.59
N ASP A 326 10.96 29.41 12.64
CA ASP A 326 10.17 29.40 13.87
C ASP A 326 9.90 28.00 14.43
N GLU A 327 10.49 26.94 13.83
CA GLU A 327 10.42 25.58 14.35
C GLU A 327 11.55 25.28 15.36
N ASP A 328 11.25 24.53 16.41
CA ASP A 328 12.19 24.21 17.49
C ASP A 328 13.46 23.48 17.00
N CYS A 329 13.33 22.67 15.94
CA CYS A 329 14.46 21.93 15.35
C CYS A 329 15.26 22.73 14.32
N PHE A 330 14.78 23.91 13.87
CA PHE A 330 15.37 24.65 12.75
C PHE A 330 16.84 24.99 12.94
N GLU A 331 17.23 25.60 14.07
CA GLU A 331 18.63 26.03 14.31
C GLU A 331 19.60 24.87 14.27
N ALA A 332 19.20 23.73 14.82
CA ALA A 332 20.03 22.54 14.84
C ALA A 332 20.20 21.93 13.44
N ILE A 333 19.12 21.88 12.65
CA ILE A 333 19.14 21.40 11.26
C ILE A 333 19.97 22.36 10.40
N ALA A 334 19.75 23.68 10.49
CA ALA A 334 20.52 24.68 9.75
C ALA A 334 22.01 24.58 10.02
N ARG A 335 22.41 24.44 11.31
CA ARG A 335 23.80 24.25 11.71
C ARG A 335 24.43 23.02 11.09
N ASP A 336 23.76 21.87 11.17
CA ASP A 336 24.30 20.60 10.67
C ASP A 336 24.38 20.58 9.13
N MET A 337 23.54 21.38 8.46
CA MET A 337 23.61 21.63 7.02
C MET A 337 24.59 22.74 6.63
N GLY A 338 25.29 23.35 7.57
CA GLY A 338 26.22 24.47 7.30
C GLY A 338 25.55 25.77 6.84
N LEU A 339 24.26 25.96 7.14
CA LEU A 339 23.51 27.14 6.78
C LEU A 339 23.59 28.22 7.87
N ASN A 340 23.64 29.49 7.46
CA ASN A 340 23.52 30.59 8.41
C ASN A 340 22.04 30.82 8.75
N LYS A 341 21.63 30.46 9.98
CA LYS A 341 20.27 30.56 10.47
C LYS A 341 19.66 31.97 10.37
N ASP A 342 20.48 33.01 10.47
CA ASP A 342 20.03 34.40 10.46
C ASP A 342 19.76 34.94 9.03
N SER A 343 20.18 34.18 8.00
CA SER A 343 20.02 34.53 6.59
C SER A 343 19.05 33.60 5.83
N VAL A 344 18.47 32.60 6.51
CA VAL A 344 17.56 31.61 5.91
C VAL A 344 16.26 31.56 6.71
N GLU A 345 15.15 31.89 6.07
CA GLU A 345 13.82 31.86 6.71
C GLU A 345 13.22 30.45 6.76
N SER A 346 13.60 29.60 5.80
CA SER A 346 13.16 28.20 5.74
C SER A 346 14.15 27.33 4.99
N ILE A 347 14.20 26.05 5.36
CA ILE A 347 14.94 25.00 4.66
C ILE A 347 13.91 24.21 3.87
N PRO A 348 13.96 24.20 2.52
CA PRO A 348 13.01 23.45 1.70
C PRO A 348 13.02 21.96 2.04
N TRP A 349 11.87 21.29 1.85
CA TRP A 349 11.82 19.83 1.91
C TRP A 349 12.68 19.24 0.79
N GLN A 350 13.66 18.44 1.15
CA GLN A 350 14.67 17.91 0.23
C GLN A 350 15.24 16.57 0.76
N LEU A 351 14.33 15.63 1.05
CA LEU A 351 14.67 14.36 1.69
C LEU A 351 15.62 13.48 0.87
N GLU A 352 15.74 13.73 -0.43
CA GLU A 352 16.71 13.11 -1.33
C GLU A 352 18.15 13.61 -1.11
N LYS A 353 18.37 14.66 -0.34
CA LYS A 353 19.69 15.12 0.06
C LYS A 353 20.08 14.49 1.39
N PRO A 354 21.17 13.71 1.43
CA PRO A 354 21.59 13.01 2.64
C PRO A 354 21.82 13.91 3.86
N ASP A 355 22.38 15.09 3.64
CA ASP A 355 22.68 16.03 4.74
C ASP A 355 21.39 16.53 5.40
N PHE A 356 20.36 16.88 4.58
CA PHE A 356 19.05 17.23 5.10
C PHE A 356 18.39 16.05 5.83
N LYS A 357 18.38 14.86 5.20
CA LYS A 357 17.83 13.64 5.82
C LYS A 357 18.48 13.40 7.19
N ASN A 358 19.79 13.42 7.27
CA ASN A 358 20.52 13.14 8.52
C ASN A 358 20.23 14.20 9.59
N ALA A 359 20.24 15.48 9.23
CA ALA A 359 19.94 16.57 10.16
C ALA A 359 18.49 16.49 10.66
N PHE A 360 17.52 16.34 9.75
CA PHE A 360 16.10 16.25 10.08
C PHE A 360 15.79 15.04 10.98
N PHE A 361 16.31 13.87 10.64
CA PHE A 361 16.09 12.67 11.45
C PHE A 361 16.76 12.78 12.82
N SER A 362 17.95 13.36 12.92
CA SER A 362 18.64 13.53 14.20
C SER A 362 17.95 14.53 15.12
N HIS A 363 17.43 15.64 14.58
CA HIS A 363 16.91 16.74 15.37
C HIS A 363 15.39 16.80 15.51
N PHE A 364 14.66 16.03 14.70
CA PHE A 364 13.21 15.93 14.82
C PHE A 364 12.74 14.49 15.06
N ILE A 365 13.01 13.56 14.14
CA ILE A 365 12.45 12.20 14.21
C ILE A 365 12.92 11.47 15.48
N ARG A 366 14.24 11.42 15.76
CA ARG A 366 14.77 10.71 16.93
C ARG A 366 14.30 11.26 18.28
N PRO A 367 14.28 12.59 18.50
CA PRO A 367 13.69 13.16 19.71
C PRO A 367 12.23 12.78 19.92
N MET A 368 11.42 12.80 18.87
CA MET A 368 10.00 12.47 18.94
C MET A 368 9.76 10.97 19.19
N GLU A 369 10.51 10.09 18.53
CA GLU A 369 10.48 8.64 18.80
C GLU A 369 10.90 8.33 20.25
N LYS A 370 11.93 9.02 20.75
CA LYS A 370 12.36 8.89 22.15
C LYS A 370 11.32 9.41 23.14
N MET A 371 10.55 10.40 22.75
CA MET A 371 9.44 10.94 23.55
C MET A 371 8.28 9.93 23.66
N GLY A 372 8.10 9.04 22.65
CA GLY A 372 7.07 8.01 22.66
C GLY A 372 6.21 7.95 21.39
N VAL A 373 6.64 8.54 20.29
CA VAL A 373 5.94 8.35 19.01
C VAL A 373 6.29 6.96 18.48
N ASP A 374 5.26 6.12 18.28
CA ASP A 374 5.44 4.73 17.85
C ASP A 374 5.66 4.62 16.35
N PHE A 375 4.92 5.37 15.55
CA PHE A 375 5.05 5.40 14.08
C PHE A 375 4.54 6.70 13.48
N TRP A 376 4.75 6.89 12.17
CA TRP A 376 4.50 8.13 11.46
C TRP A 376 3.37 7.97 10.46
N TRP A 377 2.45 8.95 10.42
CA TRP A 377 1.50 9.10 9.35
C TRP A 377 2.03 10.15 8.36
N LEU A 378 2.53 9.69 7.20
CA LEU A 378 3.01 10.55 6.12
C LEU A 378 1.85 10.90 5.19
N ASP A 379 1.23 12.02 5.42
CA ASP A 379 0.12 12.49 4.60
C ASP A 379 0.61 13.12 3.28
N TRP A 380 -0.31 13.47 2.39
CA TRP A 380 0.01 13.73 0.99
C TRP A 380 0.60 15.10 0.68
N GLN A 381 0.77 15.98 1.62
CA GLN A 381 1.27 17.35 1.43
C GLN A 381 2.76 17.42 1.02
N GLN A 382 3.19 16.52 0.13
CA GLN A 382 4.47 16.56 -0.57
C GLN A 382 4.24 16.98 -2.01
N HIS A 383 5.29 17.43 -2.70
CA HIS A 383 5.27 17.57 -4.16
C HIS A 383 5.03 16.20 -4.82
N LEU A 384 4.41 16.16 -5.98
CA LEU A 384 4.25 14.90 -6.71
C LEU A 384 5.60 14.31 -7.11
N THR A 385 6.50 15.18 -7.59
CA THR A 385 7.88 14.82 -7.95
C THR A 385 8.86 15.81 -7.34
N SER A 386 10.04 15.32 -6.97
CA SER A 386 11.13 16.14 -6.45
C SER A 386 11.52 17.26 -7.42
N PRO A 387 11.72 18.50 -6.93
CA PRO A 387 12.28 19.57 -7.73
C PRO A 387 13.79 19.42 -7.98
N TYR A 388 14.47 18.48 -7.28
CA TYR A 388 15.94 18.31 -7.33
C TYR A 388 16.38 17.10 -8.12
N ILE A 389 15.55 16.04 -8.20
CA ILE A 389 15.83 14.82 -8.98
C ILE A 389 14.67 14.57 -9.95
N ALA A 390 14.95 14.67 -11.24
CA ALA A 390 13.94 14.53 -12.27
C ALA A 390 13.26 13.15 -12.24
N GLY A 391 11.93 13.16 -12.05
CA GLY A 391 11.13 11.93 -12.02
C GLY A 391 11.13 11.17 -10.70
N LEU A 392 11.82 11.67 -9.67
CA LEU A 392 11.70 11.09 -8.33
C LEU A 392 10.33 11.40 -7.74
N GLY A 393 9.50 10.37 -7.50
CA GLY A 393 8.22 10.51 -6.81
C GLY A 393 8.43 10.76 -5.31
N GLU A 394 7.97 11.92 -4.82
CA GLU A 394 8.15 12.31 -3.42
C GLU A 394 7.43 11.35 -2.45
N THR A 395 6.22 10.91 -2.79
CA THR A 395 5.49 9.94 -1.96
C THR A 395 6.27 8.64 -1.82
N PHE A 396 6.76 8.08 -2.93
CA PHE A 396 7.55 6.85 -2.89
C PHE A 396 8.84 7.06 -2.08
N TRP A 397 9.51 8.20 -2.28
CA TRP A 397 10.79 8.48 -1.64
C TRP A 397 10.66 8.68 -0.12
N CYS A 398 9.65 9.43 0.33
CA CYS A 398 9.34 9.57 1.75
C CYS A 398 9.05 8.20 2.38
N ASN A 399 8.22 7.37 1.73
CA ASN A 399 7.91 6.03 2.23
C ASN A 399 9.17 5.17 2.35
N HIS A 400 10.03 5.18 1.33
CA HIS A 400 11.28 4.43 1.32
C HIS A 400 12.22 4.85 2.45
N VAL A 401 12.44 6.15 2.62
CA VAL A 401 13.39 6.66 3.61
C VAL A 401 12.88 6.44 5.03
N PHE A 402 11.62 6.82 5.33
CA PHE A 402 11.07 6.68 6.69
C PHE A 402 10.97 5.22 7.12
N PHE A 403 10.49 4.33 6.24
CA PHE A 403 10.37 2.91 6.57
C PHE A 403 11.72 2.24 6.82
N ASN A 404 12.70 2.47 5.95
CA ASN A 404 14.02 1.86 6.09
C ASN A 404 14.82 2.48 7.24
N ASP A 405 14.65 3.77 7.49
CA ASP A 405 15.25 4.41 8.66
C ASP A 405 14.72 3.81 9.96
N MET A 406 13.39 3.64 10.10
CA MET A 406 12.81 2.96 11.26
C MET A 406 13.32 1.52 11.40
N LYS A 407 13.40 0.76 10.29
CA LYS A 407 13.93 -0.60 10.28
C LYS A 407 15.36 -0.68 10.82
N GLN A 408 16.20 0.31 10.55
CA GLN A 408 17.59 0.34 10.99
C GLN A 408 17.76 0.82 12.43
N ASN A 409 17.03 1.87 12.79
CA ASN A 409 17.22 2.55 14.06
C ASN A 409 16.35 1.99 15.19
N ARG A 410 15.35 1.15 14.85
CA ARG A 410 14.50 0.44 15.79
C ARG A 410 14.44 -1.06 15.48
N PRO A 411 15.60 -1.77 15.51
CA PRO A 411 15.71 -3.15 15.02
C PRO A 411 14.88 -4.16 15.84
N ASP A 412 14.52 -3.82 17.07
CA ASP A 412 13.70 -4.64 17.95
C ASP A 412 12.19 -4.50 17.65
N HIS A 413 11.81 -3.61 16.73
CA HIS A 413 10.43 -3.35 16.31
C HIS A 413 10.28 -3.62 14.82
N ARG A 414 9.12 -4.10 14.40
CA ARG A 414 8.78 -4.14 12.99
C ARG A 414 8.54 -2.71 12.51
N PRO A 415 9.16 -2.28 11.39
CA PRO A 415 8.96 -0.95 10.88
C PRO A 415 7.51 -0.76 10.42
N LEU A 416 6.98 0.44 10.66
CA LEU A 416 5.61 0.80 10.35
C LEU A 416 5.54 2.27 9.97
N ILE A 417 4.93 2.57 8.84
CA ILE A 417 4.49 3.91 8.47
C ILE A 417 3.06 3.83 7.94
N PHE A 418 2.31 4.89 8.13
CA PHE A 418 0.98 5.06 7.55
C PHE A 418 1.08 6.14 6.47
N HIS A 419 0.81 5.78 5.19
CA HIS A 419 1.21 6.62 4.06
C HIS A 419 0.28 6.44 2.85
N ARG A 420 0.57 7.10 1.73
CA ARG A 420 -0.17 6.96 0.48
C ARG A 420 0.59 6.10 -0.54
N TRP A 421 -0.13 5.57 -1.54
CA TRP A 421 0.46 4.83 -2.65
C TRP A 421 1.39 5.69 -3.48
N GLY A 422 2.60 5.22 -3.72
CA GLY A 422 3.65 5.88 -4.51
C GLY A 422 4.06 5.10 -5.78
N GLY A 423 3.21 4.19 -6.27
CA GLY A 423 3.49 3.36 -7.44
C GLY A 423 4.05 1.97 -7.10
N LEU A 424 4.26 1.15 -8.13
CA LEU A 424 4.79 -0.22 -7.97
C LEU A 424 6.08 -0.22 -7.17
N GLY A 425 6.15 -1.12 -6.19
CA GLY A 425 7.20 -1.18 -5.19
C GLY A 425 6.79 -0.63 -3.82
N SER A 426 5.74 0.22 -3.72
CA SER A 426 5.27 0.77 -2.44
C SER A 426 4.69 -0.28 -1.48
N HIS A 427 4.33 -1.47 -1.98
CA HIS A 427 3.89 -2.58 -1.13
C HIS A 427 4.94 -3.00 -0.08
N ARG A 428 6.19 -2.58 -0.24
CA ARG A 428 7.29 -2.81 0.72
C ARG A 428 7.23 -1.89 1.95
N TYR A 429 6.40 -0.85 1.92
CA TYR A 429 6.38 0.20 2.95
C TYR A 429 4.98 0.36 3.53
N GLN A 430 4.51 -0.60 4.31
CA GLN A 430 3.14 -0.61 4.84
C GLN A 430 2.94 0.41 5.98
N ILE A 431 1.80 1.03 6.10
CA ILE A 431 0.41 0.75 5.66
C ILE A 431 -0.05 1.86 4.71
N GLY A 432 -1.06 1.57 3.86
CA GLY A 432 -1.66 2.55 2.98
C GLY A 432 -2.80 3.35 3.61
N PHE A 433 -2.90 4.63 3.27
CA PHE A 433 -4.00 5.54 3.58
C PHE A 433 -4.72 5.92 2.29
N SER A 434 -6.04 5.70 2.23
CA SER A 434 -6.80 5.90 0.98
C SER A 434 -7.14 7.36 0.69
N GLY A 435 -7.21 8.23 1.70
CA GLY A 435 -7.47 9.66 1.53
C GLY A 435 -8.87 10.10 1.94
N ASP A 436 -9.16 11.37 1.67
CA ASP A 436 -10.27 12.16 2.19
C ASP A 436 -11.54 11.98 1.35
N ALA A 437 -12.12 10.78 1.33
CA ALA A 437 -13.30 10.45 0.55
C ALA A 437 -14.61 10.99 1.18
N ALA A 438 -15.71 11.01 0.42
CA ALA A 438 -16.97 11.56 0.86
C ALA A 438 -17.70 10.69 1.90
N ILE A 439 -18.52 11.34 2.74
CA ILE A 439 -19.39 10.68 3.73
C ILE A 439 -20.69 10.28 3.04
N ASP A 440 -20.71 9.13 2.36
CA ASP A 440 -21.93 8.60 1.74
C ASP A 440 -21.85 7.10 1.39
N PHE A 441 -22.98 6.50 1.05
CA PHE A 441 -23.07 5.10 0.63
C PHE A 441 -22.37 4.79 -0.71
N PRO A 442 -22.46 5.64 -1.75
CA PRO A 442 -21.74 5.38 -3.00
C PRO A 442 -20.23 5.29 -2.83
N THR A 443 -19.65 6.10 -1.92
CA THR A 443 -18.23 6.02 -1.57
C THR A 443 -17.91 4.74 -0.82
N LEU A 444 -18.74 4.31 0.13
CA LEU A 444 -18.60 3.02 0.81
C LEU A 444 -18.59 1.87 -0.21
N ALA A 445 -19.54 1.86 -1.16
CA ALA A 445 -19.58 0.85 -2.22
C ALA A 445 -18.30 0.82 -3.07
N PHE A 446 -17.79 2.00 -3.45
CA PHE A 446 -16.55 2.08 -4.21
C PHE A 446 -15.33 1.61 -3.40
N GLU A 447 -15.24 1.95 -2.12
CA GLU A 447 -14.10 1.56 -1.30
C GLU A 447 -14.04 0.05 -1.02
N THR A 448 -15.16 -0.68 -1.07
CA THR A 448 -15.13 -2.15 -1.01
C THR A 448 -14.44 -2.74 -2.25
N TYR A 449 -14.79 -2.24 -3.43
CA TYR A 449 -14.14 -2.59 -4.70
C TYR A 449 -12.66 -2.18 -4.72
N PHE A 450 -12.37 -0.94 -4.35
CA PHE A 450 -11.01 -0.38 -4.30
C PHE A 450 -10.07 -1.19 -3.41
N THR A 451 -10.55 -1.61 -2.23
CA THR A 451 -9.77 -2.38 -1.25
C THR A 451 -9.31 -3.74 -1.80
N SER A 452 -10.23 -4.49 -2.39
CA SER A 452 -9.89 -5.80 -2.95
C SER A 452 -9.04 -5.68 -4.22
N THR A 453 -9.34 -4.70 -5.08
CA THR A 453 -8.63 -4.46 -6.34
C THR A 453 -7.17 -4.03 -6.13
N ALA A 454 -6.86 -3.30 -5.05
CA ALA A 454 -5.49 -2.92 -4.69
C ALA A 454 -4.58 -4.15 -4.45
N SER A 455 -5.15 -5.31 -4.15
CA SER A 455 -4.44 -6.58 -4.03
C SER A 455 -3.74 -6.99 -5.33
N ASN A 456 -4.25 -6.55 -6.49
CA ASN A 456 -3.65 -6.81 -7.81
C ASN A 456 -2.28 -6.15 -8.02
N VAL A 457 -1.84 -5.31 -7.09
CA VAL A 457 -0.48 -4.72 -7.04
C VAL A 457 0.20 -5.00 -5.71
N CYS A 458 -0.23 -6.03 -4.99
CA CYS A 458 0.28 -6.45 -3.68
C CYS A 458 0.15 -5.37 -2.58
N TYR A 459 -0.69 -4.33 -2.78
CA TYR A 459 -0.87 -3.24 -1.84
C TYR A 459 -2.14 -3.42 -1.00
N GLY A 460 -2.14 -4.44 -0.15
CA GLY A 460 -3.32 -4.95 0.54
C GLY A 460 -3.58 -4.43 1.95
N TYR A 461 -2.71 -3.57 2.51
CA TYR A 461 -2.93 -3.01 3.85
C TYR A 461 -3.49 -1.58 3.75
N TRP A 462 -4.76 -1.45 3.42
CA TRP A 462 -5.43 -0.15 3.39
C TRP A 462 -6.04 0.22 4.75
N GLY A 463 -5.80 1.49 5.17
CA GLY A 463 -6.52 2.18 6.22
C GLY A 463 -7.40 3.26 5.61
N HIS A 464 -8.70 3.04 5.64
CA HIS A 464 -9.69 4.00 5.17
C HIS A 464 -10.11 4.95 6.27
N ASP A 465 -10.74 6.06 5.91
CA ASP A 465 -11.46 6.93 6.85
C ASP A 465 -12.86 6.33 7.09
N LEU A 466 -12.95 5.33 7.99
CA LEU A 466 -14.24 4.68 8.25
C LEU A 466 -15.26 5.69 8.78
N GLY A 467 -16.39 5.77 8.09
CA GLY A 467 -17.41 6.80 8.27
C GLY A 467 -17.35 7.91 7.20
N GLY A 468 -16.33 7.91 6.36
CA GLY A 468 -16.03 8.94 5.37
C GLY A 468 -15.38 10.18 5.98
N HIS A 469 -14.66 10.97 5.17
CA HIS A 469 -13.91 12.14 5.62
C HIS A 469 -14.66 13.44 5.41
N ASN A 470 -15.08 13.72 4.17
CA ASN A 470 -15.62 15.01 3.76
C ASN A 470 -17.15 15.01 3.71
N ALA A 471 -17.76 16.02 4.33
CA ALA A 471 -19.17 16.30 4.16
C ALA A 471 -19.50 16.67 2.71
N ILE A 472 -20.57 16.12 2.17
CA ILE A 472 -21.18 16.56 0.93
C ILE A 472 -22.54 17.21 1.17
N LYS A 473 -22.94 18.10 0.28
CA LYS A 473 -24.22 18.82 0.43
C LYS A 473 -25.40 17.86 0.46
N GLY A 474 -26.15 17.90 1.53
CA GLY A 474 -27.41 17.13 1.67
C GLY A 474 -27.25 15.77 2.33
N THR A 475 -26.04 15.40 2.80
CA THR A 475 -25.85 14.21 3.62
C THR A 475 -25.84 14.54 5.10
N ASP A 476 -26.37 13.64 5.93
CA ASP A 476 -26.16 13.65 7.36
C ASP A 476 -24.78 13.04 7.65
N VAL A 477 -23.87 13.86 8.14
CA VAL A 477 -22.48 13.48 8.42
C VAL A 477 -22.34 12.58 9.66
N ASN A 478 -23.40 12.47 10.45
CA ASN A 478 -23.48 11.64 11.65
C ASN A 478 -24.57 10.57 11.53
N ASP A 479 -24.95 10.19 10.32
CA ASP A 479 -25.91 9.13 10.05
C ASP A 479 -25.51 7.83 10.75
N PRO A 480 -26.29 7.36 11.73
CA PRO A 480 -25.95 6.17 12.51
C PRO A 480 -25.90 4.89 11.66
N GLU A 481 -26.79 4.77 10.66
CA GLU A 481 -26.78 3.62 9.77
C GLU A 481 -25.53 3.62 8.89
N LEU A 482 -25.20 4.75 8.25
CA LEU A 482 -24.02 4.84 7.40
C LEU A 482 -22.75 4.52 8.18
N LEU A 483 -22.59 5.08 9.39
CA LEU A 483 -21.44 4.78 10.23
C LEU A 483 -21.37 3.29 10.59
N LEU A 484 -22.51 2.67 10.91
CA LEU A 484 -22.56 1.23 11.20
C LEU A 484 -22.10 0.40 9.99
N ARG A 485 -22.58 0.72 8.77
CA ARG A 485 -22.18 -0.01 7.55
C ARG A 485 -20.69 0.17 7.25
N TRP A 486 -20.15 1.36 7.45
CA TRP A 486 -18.70 1.60 7.37
C TRP A 486 -17.91 0.75 8.38
N LEU A 487 -18.38 0.65 9.64
CA LEU A 487 -17.69 -0.19 10.63
C LEU A 487 -17.82 -1.68 10.32
N GLN A 488 -18.99 -2.15 9.86
CA GLN A 488 -19.17 -3.54 9.43
C GLN A 488 -18.23 -3.91 8.28
N PHE A 489 -18.07 -3.04 7.29
CA PHE A 489 -17.04 -3.19 6.26
C PHE A 489 -15.64 -3.18 6.88
N GLY A 490 -15.35 -2.21 7.73
CA GLY A 490 -14.06 -2.02 8.38
C GLY A 490 -13.59 -3.23 9.19
N VAL A 491 -14.49 -3.99 9.81
CA VAL A 491 -14.15 -5.25 10.52
C VAL A 491 -13.39 -6.20 9.61
N PHE A 492 -13.78 -6.28 8.34
CA PHE A 492 -13.20 -7.17 7.34
C PHE A 492 -12.27 -6.43 6.35
N THR A 493 -11.63 -5.38 6.83
CA THR A 493 -10.52 -4.71 6.14
C THR A 493 -9.23 -4.90 6.94
N PRO A 494 -8.04 -4.71 6.35
CA PRO A 494 -6.79 -4.91 7.07
C PRO A 494 -6.63 -3.95 8.24
N ILE A 495 -6.99 -2.67 8.08
CA ILE A 495 -6.85 -1.63 9.11
C ILE A 495 -8.23 -1.09 9.49
N PHE A 496 -8.52 -1.07 10.77
CA PHE A 496 -9.80 -0.66 11.32
C PHE A 496 -9.69 0.69 12.02
N ARG A 497 -9.87 1.79 11.27
CA ARG A 497 -9.64 3.16 11.72
C ARG A 497 -10.82 4.07 11.41
N THR A 498 -11.44 4.69 12.43
CA THR A 498 -12.38 5.80 12.21
C THR A 498 -11.62 7.11 12.01
N HIS A 499 -12.09 7.95 11.07
CA HIS A 499 -11.53 9.28 10.87
C HIS A 499 -12.55 10.21 10.21
N ALA A 500 -12.33 11.52 10.27
CA ALA A 500 -13.07 12.54 9.53
C ALA A 500 -12.33 13.89 9.55
N THR A 501 -12.72 14.80 8.64
CA THR A 501 -12.22 16.17 8.57
C THR A 501 -12.55 16.98 9.82
N LYS A 502 -11.92 18.14 9.95
CA LYS A 502 -12.09 19.08 11.08
C LYS A 502 -13.53 19.59 11.19
N GLY A 503 -13.96 19.73 12.41
CA GLY A 503 -15.26 20.27 12.78
C GLY A 503 -16.00 19.38 13.77
N ARG A 504 -16.35 19.96 14.92
CA ARG A 504 -17.05 19.23 16.01
C ARG A 504 -18.44 18.76 15.62
N TYR A 505 -18.98 19.22 14.49
CA TYR A 505 -20.24 18.75 13.93
C TYR A 505 -20.14 17.38 13.25
N ILE A 506 -18.94 16.90 12.91
CA ILE A 506 -18.70 15.55 12.42
C ILE A 506 -18.16 14.71 13.57
N ASN A 507 -18.96 13.75 14.02
CA ASN A 507 -18.64 12.95 15.18
C ASN A 507 -18.02 11.58 14.78
N ARG A 508 -17.02 11.12 15.55
CA ARG A 508 -16.44 9.75 15.45
C ARG A 508 -16.30 9.10 16.83
N MET A 509 -16.93 9.68 17.85
CA MET A 509 -17.01 9.13 19.20
C MET A 509 -18.15 8.12 19.25
N LEU A 510 -17.85 6.84 19.03
CA LEU A 510 -18.84 5.76 18.85
C LEU A 510 -19.87 5.71 20.00
N TRP A 511 -19.42 5.97 21.23
CA TRP A 511 -20.27 5.91 22.44
C TRP A 511 -21.35 6.99 22.52
N THR A 512 -21.34 7.94 21.62
CA THR A 512 -22.34 9.03 21.59
C THR A 512 -23.47 8.79 20.59
N TYR A 513 -23.38 7.73 19.79
CA TYR A 513 -24.41 7.39 18.81
C TYR A 513 -25.54 6.56 19.44
N GLU A 514 -26.76 6.75 18.96
CA GLU A 514 -27.95 6.02 19.43
C GLU A 514 -27.85 4.50 19.20
N ASN A 515 -27.13 4.07 18.15
CA ASN A 515 -26.85 2.68 17.82
C ASN A 515 -25.48 2.20 18.33
N PHE A 516 -24.97 2.81 19.39
CA PHE A 516 -23.67 2.45 19.98
C PHE A 516 -23.50 0.94 20.28
N PRO A 517 -24.50 0.22 20.79
CA PRO A 517 -24.35 -1.21 21.01
C PRO A 517 -23.90 -1.97 19.75
N GLN A 518 -24.51 -1.67 18.60
CA GLN A 518 -24.16 -2.29 17.32
C GLN A 518 -22.78 -1.87 16.82
N LEU A 519 -22.40 -0.60 17.00
CA LEU A 519 -21.06 -0.10 16.68
C LEU A 519 -19.99 -0.82 17.50
N ASN A 520 -20.24 -1.03 18.81
CA ASN A 520 -19.31 -1.71 19.70
C ASN A 520 -19.25 -3.24 19.42
N GLU A 521 -20.34 -3.84 18.97
CA GLU A 521 -20.33 -5.24 18.50
C GLU A 521 -19.38 -5.40 17.30
N ALA A 522 -19.36 -4.44 16.35
CA ALA A 522 -18.41 -4.47 15.25
C ALA A 522 -16.95 -4.38 15.76
N VAL A 523 -16.67 -3.50 16.73
CA VAL A 523 -15.34 -3.44 17.35
C VAL A 523 -14.98 -4.78 18.02
N LYS A 524 -15.88 -5.35 18.82
CA LYS A 524 -15.66 -6.64 19.50
C LYS A 524 -15.44 -7.78 18.51
N LEU A 525 -16.19 -7.81 17.40
CA LEU A 525 -16.00 -8.80 16.34
C LEU A 525 -14.60 -8.69 15.72
N ARG A 526 -14.10 -7.47 15.51
CA ARG A 526 -12.73 -7.25 15.02
C ARG A 526 -11.69 -7.96 15.88
N TYR A 527 -11.80 -7.82 17.21
CA TYR A 527 -10.88 -8.48 18.13
C TYR A 527 -11.10 -10.00 18.21
N ALA A 528 -12.33 -10.47 18.05
CA ALA A 528 -12.62 -11.90 18.02
C ALA A 528 -11.97 -12.62 16.81
N ILE A 529 -11.88 -11.97 15.65
CA ILE A 529 -11.24 -12.52 14.44
C ILE A 529 -9.75 -12.22 14.35
N PHE A 530 -9.15 -11.55 15.34
CA PHE A 530 -7.73 -11.13 15.31
C PHE A 530 -6.75 -12.26 14.98
N PRO A 531 -6.82 -13.47 15.58
CA PRO A 531 -5.89 -14.55 15.25
C PRO A 531 -5.96 -14.99 13.79
N TYR A 532 -7.17 -15.00 13.22
CA TYR A 532 -7.39 -15.30 11.81
C TYR A 532 -6.77 -14.20 10.90
N LEU A 533 -7.03 -12.95 11.22
CA LEU A 533 -6.49 -11.80 10.49
C LEU A 533 -4.97 -11.78 10.51
N TYR A 534 -4.35 -12.01 11.66
CA TYR A 534 -2.89 -12.06 11.79
C TYR A 534 -2.28 -13.23 11.00
N THR A 535 -2.98 -14.37 10.95
CA THR A 535 -2.58 -15.52 10.12
C THR A 535 -2.65 -15.18 8.62
N ALA A 536 -3.73 -14.51 8.19
CA ALA A 536 -3.86 -14.06 6.80
C ALA A 536 -2.81 -12.99 6.42
N ALA A 537 -2.42 -12.13 7.37
CA ALA A 537 -1.31 -11.19 7.19
C ALA A 537 0.05 -11.91 7.02
N ARG A 538 0.27 -13.00 7.77
CA ARG A 538 1.46 -13.85 7.59
C ARG A 538 1.45 -14.54 6.22
N GLU A 539 0.30 -15.01 5.75
CA GLU A 539 0.16 -15.58 4.42
C GLU A 539 0.49 -14.54 3.34
N ALA A 540 0.03 -13.30 3.49
CA ALA A 540 0.36 -12.19 2.58
C ALA A 540 1.88 -11.96 2.48
N TYR A 541 2.60 -12.02 3.60
CA TYR A 541 4.07 -11.96 3.61
C TYR A 541 4.72 -13.13 2.85
N ASP A 542 4.18 -14.35 3.00
CA ASP A 542 4.77 -15.54 2.41
C ASP A 542 4.45 -15.70 0.91
N THR A 543 3.28 -15.23 0.47
CA THR A 543 2.74 -15.52 -0.87
C THR A 543 2.52 -14.31 -1.77
N GLY A 544 2.53 -13.09 -1.23
CA GLY A 544 2.14 -11.88 -1.97
C GLY A 544 0.62 -11.73 -2.15
N VAL A 545 -0.18 -12.68 -1.67
CA VAL A 545 -1.65 -12.63 -1.74
C VAL A 545 -2.20 -11.89 -0.53
N SER A 546 -2.83 -10.76 -0.77
CA SER A 546 -3.34 -9.86 0.29
C SER A 546 -4.47 -10.48 1.11
N ILE A 547 -4.83 -9.81 2.22
CA ILE A 547 -5.90 -10.24 3.12
C ILE A 547 -7.26 -10.11 2.43
N CYS A 548 -7.56 -8.97 1.81
CA CYS A 548 -8.77 -8.77 1.00
C CYS A 548 -8.49 -9.23 -0.43
N ARG A 549 -9.19 -10.27 -0.88
CA ARG A 549 -8.95 -10.97 -2.14
C ARG A 549 -10.16 -10.83 -3.05
N PRO A 550 -10.02 -10.29 -4.26
CA PRO A 550 -11.11 -10.36 -5.24
C PRO A 550 -11.56 -11.80 -5.46
N LEU A 551 -12.85 -12.00 -5.72
CA LEU A 551 -13.43 -13.34 -5.92
C LEU A 551 -12.75 -14.13 -7.04
N TYR A 552 -12.26 -13.45 -8.08
CA TYR A 552 -11.59 -14.08 -9.22
C TYR A 552 -10.22 -14.69 -8.88
N TYR A 553 -9.66 -14.47 -7.68
CA TYR A 553 -8.46 -15.22 -7.26
C TYR A 553 -8.75 -16.70 -7.01
N GLU A 554 -9.97 -17.02 -6.60
CA GLU A 554 -10.41 -18.39 -6.34
C GLU A 554 -11.27 -18.94 -7.51
N TYR A 555 -12.01 -18.08 -8.21
CA TYR A 555 -12.93 -18.47 -9.27
C TYR A 555 -12.67 -17.69 -10.58
N PRO A 556 -11.47 -17.83 -11.18
CA PRO A 556 -11.08 -17.00 -12.32
C PRO A 556 -11.88 -17.26 -13.59
N GLU A 557 -12.54 -18.43 -13.70
CA GLU A 557 -13.34 -18.80 -14.86
C GLU A 557 -14.84 -18.50 -14.68
N SER A 558 -15.25 -17.96 -13.51
CA SER A 558 -16.65 -17.58 -13.26
C SER A 558 -16.87 -16.11 -13.59
N GLU A 559 -17.85 -15.80 -14.45
CA GLU A 559 -18.24 -14.42 -14.75
C GLU A 559 -18.78 -13.68 -13.52
N GLU A 560 -19.44 -14.39 -12.60
CA GLU A 560 -19.94 -13.85 -11.35
C GLU A 560 -18.81 -13.28 -10.49
N ALA A 561 -17.64 -13.91 -10.50
CA ALA A 561 -16.48 -13.44 -9.72
C ALA A 561 -15.97 -12.06 -10.16
N TYR A 562 -16.30 -11.62 -11.37
CA TYR A 562 -15.99 -10.29 -11.90
C TYR A 562 -17.17 -9.32 -11.83
N LYS A 563 -18.37 -9.84 -11.72
CA LYS A 563 -19.60 -9.04 -11.68
C LYS A 563 -19.92 -8.53 -10.27
N TYR A 564 -19.71 -9.38 -9.26
CA TYR A 564 -20.00 -9.05 -7.84
C TYR A 564 -18.77 -8.42 -7.19
N GLU A 565 -18.34 -7.29 -7.69
CA GLU A 565 -17.06 -6.64 -7.36
C GLU A 565 -17.01 -5.98 -5.97
N THR A 566 -18.14 -5.81 -5.29
CA THR A 566 -18.20 -5.40 -3.88
C THR A 566 -18.08 -6.59 -2.91
N GLU A 567 -18.08 -7.81 -3.44
CA GLU A 567 -17.82 -9.02 -2.68
C GLU A 567 -16.33 -9.39 -2.78
N TYR A 568 -15.78 -9.90 -1.71
CA TYR A 568 -14.38 -10.33 -1.67
C TYR A 568 -14.16 -11.39 -0.59
N PHE A 569 -13.06 -12.13 -0.69
CA PHE A 569 -12.58 -12.98 0.38
C PHE A 569 -11.71 -12.20 1.35
N PHE A 570 -12.02 -12.30 2.64
CA PHE A 570 -11.16 -11.87 3.72
C PHE A 570 -10.37 -13.08 4.24
N GLY A 571 -9.09 -13.13 3.93
CA GLY A 571 -8.31 -14.37 4.05
C GLY A 571 -8.82 -15.45 3.09
N PRO A 572 -8.49 -16.74 3.36
CA PRO A 572 -8.89 -17.84 2.46
C PRO A 572 -10.35 -18.30 2.63
N ASP A 573 -11.01 -18.03 3.77
CA ASP A 573 -12.22 -18.77 4.15
C ASP A 573 -13.46 -17.91 4.39
N ILE A 574 -13.34 -16.59 4.51
CA ILE A 574 -14.47 -15.70 4.83
C ILE A 574 -14.88 -14.93 3.56
N LEU A 575 -16.08 -15.24 3.04
CA LEU A 575 -16.72 -14.44 2.01
C LEU A 575 -17.40 -13.23 2.64
N CYS A 576 -17.00 -12.04 2.22
CA CYS A 576 -17.56 -10.76 2.66
C CYS A 576 -18.41 -10.14 1.56
N ALA A 577 -19.63 -9.75 1.91
CA ALA A 577 -20.55 -9.01 1.06
C ALA A 577 -21.08 -7.81 1.88
N PRO A 578 -20.33 -6.71 1.97
CA PRO A 578 -20.74 -5.54 2.74
C PRO A 578 -22.06 -4.96 2.27
N VAL A 579 -22.91 -4.53 3.20
CA VAL A 579 -24.12 -3.79 2.89
C VAL A 579 -23.72 -2.35 2.56
N VAL A 580 -23.85 -1.98 1.30
CA VAL A 580 -23.37 -0.70 0.75
C VAL A 580 -24.49 0.24 0.31
N GLU A 581 -25.72 -0.09 0.64
CA GLU A 581 -26.91 0.69 0.37
C GLU A 581 -27.71 0.95 1.65
N ARG A 582 -28.45 2.06 1.65
CA ARG A 582 -29.32 2.40 2.77
C ARG A 582 -30.48 1.42 2.89
N SER A 583 -30.86 1.11 4.13
CA SER A 583 -32.08 0.33 4.41
C SER A 583 -33.35 1.08 3.95
N VAL A 584 -34.35 0.30 3.56
CA VAL A 584 -35.71 0.78 3.29
C VAL A 584 -36.61 0.12 4.33
N ASP A 585 -37.34 0.92 5.09
CA ASP A 585 -38.20 0.46 6.21
C ASP A 585 -37.43 -0.42 7.22
N GLY A 586 -36.14 -0.09 7.45
CA GLY A 586 -35.26 -0.79 8.38
C GLY A 586 -34.70 -2.13 7.86
N ILE A 587 -34.85 -2.43 6.59
CA ILE A 587 -34.32 -3.65 5.94
C ILE A 587 -33.40 -3.26 4.79
N SER A 588 -32.18 -3.76 4.81
CA SER A 588 -31.28 -3.72 3.67
C SER A 588 -31.38 -5.01 2.86
N LYS A 589 -31.29 -4.91 1.54
CA LYS A 589 -31.31 -6.07 0.64
C LYS A 589 -30.03 -6.08 -0.20
N SER A 590 -29.42 -7.25 -0.32
CA SER A 590 -28.23 -7.45 -1.14
C SER A 590 -28.34 -8.74 -1.92
N SER A 591 -28.05 -8.69 -3.23
CA SER A 591 -27.90 -9.89 -4.05
C SER A 591 -26.46 -10.37 -3.95
N ILE A 592 -26.25 -11.53 -3.33
CA ILE A 592 -24.95 -12.10 -3.01
C ILE A 592 -24.71 -13.34 -3.86
N TRP A 593 -23.56 -13.39 -4.53
CA TRP A 593 -23.13 -14.60 -5.23
C TRP A 593 -22.39 -15.52 -4.25
N PHE A 594 -22.96 -16.71 -4.04
CA PHE A 594 -22.32 -17.78 -3.30
C PHE A 594 -21.68 -18.77 -4.28
N PRO A 595 -20.35 -18.89 -4.32
CA PRO A 595 -19.69 -19.94 -5.09
C PRO A 595 -20.16 -21.32 -4.70
N GLU A 596 -19.92 -22.34 -5.56
CA GLU A 596 -20.30 -23.74 -5.27
C GLU A 596 -19.80 -24.20 -3.91
N GLY A 597 -20.64 -24.97 -3.19
CA GLY A 597 -20.37 -25.50 -1.87
C GLY A 597 -21.39 -25.06 -0.83
N GLN A 598 -21.09 -25.31 0.42
CA GLN A 598 -21.94 -24.93 1.58
C GLN A 598 -21.28 -23.78 2.35
N TRP A 599 -22.07 -22.75 2.63
CA TRP A 599 -21.66 -21.55 3.32
C TRP A 599 -22.42 -21.38 4.61
N TRP A 600 -21.72 -21.01 5.69
CA TRP A 600 -22.35 -20.59 6.92
C TRP A 600 -22.56 -19.08 6.90
N SER A 601 -23.82 -18.62 6.81
CA SER A 601 -24.14 -17.20 6.97
C SER A 601 -24.12 -16.82 8.46
N ALA A 602 -23.07 -16.10 8.87
CA ALA A 602 -22.95 -15.62 10.24
C ALA A 602 -24.07 -14.63 10.60
N ALA A 603 -24.46 -13.76 9.65
CA ALA A 603 -25.55 -12.79 9.85
C ALA A 603 -26.90 -13.44 10.09
N HIS A 604 -27.18 -14.62 9.46
CA HIS A 604 -28.46 -15.31 9.54
C HIS A 604 -28.43 -16.57 10.38
N ASN A 605 -27.25 -16.93 10.91
CA ASN A 605 -27.04 -18.15 11.70
C ASN A 605 -27.61 -19.43 11.04
N ARG A 606 -27.33 -19.60 9.73
CA ARG A 606 -27.83 -20.73 8.93
C ARG A 606 -26.86 -21.14 7.82
N LEU A 607 -27.02 -22.38 7.34
CA LEU A 607 -26.38 -22.83 6.10
C LEU A 607 -27.06 -22.22 4.87
N VAL A 608 -26.24 -21.91 3.87
CA VAL A 608 -26.63 -21.42 2.56
C VAL A 608 -25.99 -22.34 1.52
N GLU A 609 -26.78 -22.87 0.60
CA GLU A 609 -26.26 -23.63 -0.53
C GLU A 609 -25.72 -22.66 -1.58
N GLY A 610 -24.48 -22.90 -2.02
CA GLY A 610 -23.81 -22.10 -3.05
C GLY A 610 -24.18 -22.51 -4.47
N GLY A 611 -23.41 -22.00 -5.45
CA GLY A 611 -23.62 -22.18 -6.88
C GLY A 611 -24.69 -21.25 -7.48
N SER A 612 -25.12 -20.22 -6.74
CA SER A 612 -26.16 -19.29 -7.20
C SER A 612 -26.06 -17.92 -6.53
N VAL A 613 -26.74 -16.95 -7.13
CA VAL A 613 -27.00 -15.63 -6.52
C VAL A 613 -28.23 -15.75 -5.64
N GLN A 614 -28.16 -15.21 -4.44
CA GLN A 614 -29.28 -15.18 -3.50
C GLN A 614 -29.52 -13.77 -2.99
N ASP A 615 -30.80 -13.37 -2.95
CA ASP A 615 -31.22 -12.13 -2.33
C ASP A 615 -31.31 -12.33 -0.81
N MET A 616 -30.53 -11.56 -0.08
CA MET A 616 -30.43 -11.62 1.37
C MET A 616 -30.94 -10.31 1.98
N GLU A 617 -31.61 -10.41 3.15
CA GLU A 617 -32.13 -9.26 3.90
C GLU A 617 -31.33 -9.09 5.19
N PHE A 618 -31.01 -7.85 5.53
CA PHE A 618 -30.17 -7.50 6.70
C PHE A 618 -30.83 -6.39 7.55
#